data_cd3a7a591e036c3ef6c7ef699e510f65
#
_entry.id   cd3a7a591e036c3ef6c7ef699e510f65
#
_cell.length_a   1.000
_cell.length_b   1.000
_cell.length_c   1.000
_cell.angle_alpha   90.00
_cell.angle_beta   90.00
_cell.angle_gamma   90.00
#
_symmetry.space_group_name_H-M   'P 1'
#
loop_
_entity.id
_entity.type
_entity.pdbx_description
1 polymer ?
#
loop_
_entity_poly.entity_id
_entity_poly.type
_entity_poly.pdbx_seq_one_letter_code
_entity_poly.pdbx_strand_id
1 'polypeptide(L)'
;MAKSKKWQIEKLRKNQNVSSAAKLIVGARLTHLFETIEKYFNEMNAENLHDIRISLRRVRYNMELFISCFNRKQFMNIYNIIQNLQDLSGSVRDLDVFKENINLLVKDEKVKVNKVILIKVEERRNGLEDRLKLSLMKFKHSKAVKNFYKIV
;
A
#
# COMPACT_ATOMS: atom_id res chain seq x y z
N MET A 1 -15.71 -28.80 3.69
CA MET A 1 -15.72 -27.33 3.78
C MET A 1 -15.01 -26.74 2.57
N ALA A 2 -15.67 -25.95 1.77
CA ALA A 2 -15.04 -25.25 0.66
C ALA A 2 -14.07 -24.21 1.25
N LYS A 3 -12.77 -24.29 0.89
CA LYS A 3 -11.78 -23.28 1.25
C LYS A 3 -12.27 -21.92 0.72
N SER A 4 -12.53 -20.93 1.59
CA SER A 4 -12.85 -19.59 1.14
C SER A 4 -11.70 -19.07 0.27
N LYS A 5 -12.04 -18.55 -0.91
CA LYS A 5 -11.02 -18.01 -1.82
C LYS A 5 -10.41 -16.76 -1.15
N LYS A 6 -9.09 -16.66 -1.15
CA LYS A 6 -8.29 -15.57 -0.51
C LYS A 6 -8.78 -14.14 -0.84
N TRP A 7 -9.53 -13.95 -1.92
CA TRP A 7 -10.07 -12.66 -2.38
C TRP A 7 -11.60 -12.56 -2.33
N GLN A 8 -12.27 -13.54 -1.72
CA GLN A 8 -13.71 -13.50 -1.56
C GLN A 8 -14.10 -12.37 -0.62
N ILE A 9 -15.01 -11.51 -1.07
CA ILE A 9 -15.57 -10.43 -0.26
C ILE A 9 -16.88 -10.92 0.32
N GLU A 10 -16.94 -10.96 1.64
CA GLU A 10 -18.16 -11.35 2.36
C GLU A 10 -19.30 -10.39 2.03
N LYS A 11 -20.54 -10.91 2.05
CA LYS A 11 -21.77 -10.17 1.78
C LYS A 11 -21.94 -9.65 0.34
N LEU A 12 -20.98 -9.86 -0.56
CA LEU A 12 -21.14 -9.49 -1.97
C LEU A 12 -22.07 -10.49 -2.68
N ARG A 13 -23.16 -9.98 -3.30
CA ARG A 13 -24.20 -10.79 -3.97
C ARG A 13 -24.26 -10.45 -5.46
N LYS A 14 -24.67 -11.42 -6.31
CA LYS A 14 -24.79 -11.25 -7.76
C LYS A 14 -25.70 -10.11 -8.21
N ASN A 15 -26.81 -9.89 -7.53
CA ASN A 15 -27.84 -8.91 -7.88
C ASN A 15 -27.78 -7.66 -7.00
N GLN A 16 -26.63 -7.34 -6.45
CA GLN A 16 -26.45 -6.18 -5.60
C GLN A 16 -26.34 -4.90 -6.43
N ASN A 17 -26.90 -3.80 -5.92
CA ASN A 17 -26.71 -2.48 -6.49
C ASN A 17 -25.21 -2.14 -6.55
N VAL A 18 -24.76 -1.56 -7.66
CA VAL A 18 -23.34 -1.23 -7.89
C VAL A 18 -22.77 -0.34 -6.79
N SER A 19 -23.53 0.65 -6.33
CA SER A 19 -23.09 1.55 -5.26
C SER A 19 -22.88 0.79 -3.94
N SER A 20 -23.77 -0.13 -3.59
CA SER A 20 -23.64 -0.98 -2.40
C SER A 20 -22.46 -1.96 -2.53
N ALA A 21 -22.28 -2.55 -3.72
CA ALA A 21 -21.16 -3.42 -4.02
C ALA A 21 -19.84 -2.65 -3.93
N ALA A 22 -19.76 -1.44 -4.48
CA ALA A 22 -18.59 -0.57 -4.42
C ALA A 22 -18.16 -0.29 -2.96
N LYS A 23 -19.09 0.03 -2.08
CA LYS A 23 -18.82 0.24 -0.66
C LYS A 23 -18.25 -1.01 0.00
N LEU A 24 -18.83 -2.18 -0.22
CA LEU A 24 -18.32 -3.44 0.31
C LEU A 24 -16.91 -3.76 -0.19
N ILE A 25 -16.66 -3.56 -1.48
CA ILE A 25 -15.36 -3.84 -2.09
C ILE A 25 -14.29 -2.89 -1.55
N VAL A 26 -14.54 -1.59 -1.59
CA VAL A 26 -13.59 -0.59 -1.07
C VAL A 26 -13.38 -0.75 0.42
N GLY A 27 -14.44 -1.01 1.19
CA GLY A 27 -14.36 -1.28 2.62
C GLY A 27 -13.50 -2.50 2.95
N ALA A 28 -13.69 -3.61 2.24
CA ALA A 28 -12.88 -4.82 2.42
C ALA A 28 -11.40 -4.57 2.07
N ARG A 29 -11.10 -3.78 1.03
CA ARG A 29 -9.72 -3.43 0.67
C ARG A 29 -9.06 -2.51 1.69
N LEU A 30 -9.80 -1.55 2.24
CA LEU A 30 -9.31 -0.69 3.33
C LEU A 30 -9.07 -1.49 4.62
N THR A 31 -9.96 -2.40 4.98
CA THR A 31 -9.76 -3.29 6.13
C THR A 31 -8.45 -4.07 5.98
N HIS A 32 -8.25 -4.70 4.83
CA HIS A 32 -7.02 -5.43 4.55
C HIS A 32 -5.77 -4.53 4.59
N LEU A 33 -5.88 -3.29 4.10
CA LEU A 33 -4.77 -2.31 4.20
C LEU A 33 -4.44 -2.01 5.66
N PHE A 34 -5.43 -1.77 6.52
CA PHE A 34 -5.19 -1.55 7.95
C PHE A 34 -4.50 -2.76 8.60
N GLU A 35 -4.93 -3.98 8.29
CA GLU A 35 -4.31 -5.21 8.78
C GLU A 35 -2.85 -5.33 8.36
N THR A 36 -2.53 -5.01 7.08
CA THR A 36 -1.15 -5.04 6.59
C THR A 36 -0.27 -3.96 7.24
N ILE A 37 -0.84 -2.78 7.52
CA ILE A 37 -0.14 -1.72 8.25
C ILE A 37 0.17 -2.15 9.69
N GLU A 38 -0.80 -2.75 10.39
CA GLU A 38 -0.58 -3.28 11.74
C GLU A 38 0.50 -4.36 11.76
N LYS A 39 0.41 -5.30 10.82
CA LYS A 39 1.42 -6.37 10.68
C LYS A 39 2.82 -5.79 10.47
N TYR A 40 2.95 -4.76 9.63
CA TYR A 40 4.23 -4.10 9.39
C TYR A 40 4.79 -3.41 10.63
N PHE A 41 3.96 -2.71 11.40
CA PHE A 41 4.43 -2.07 12.64
C PHE A 41 4.78 -3.09 13.74
N ASN A 42 4.16 -4.26 13.74
CA ASN A 42 4.53 -5.34 14.64
C ASN A 42 5.85 -6.01 14.24
N GLU A 43 6.11 -6.12 12.93
CA GLU A 43 7.32 -6.72 12.38
C GLU A 43 7.75 -5.98 11.12
N MET A 44 8.68 -5.03 11.28
CA MET A 44 9.18 -4.17 10.20
C MET A 44 10.21 -4.91 9.35
N ASN A 45 9.74 -5.63 8.34
CA ASN A 45 10.58 -6.33 7.38
C ASN A 45 10.15 -6.02 5.93
N ALA A 46 10.97 -6.44 4.97
CA ALA A 46 10.75 -6.18 3.54
C ALA A 46 9.48 -6.85 3.01
N GLU A 47 9.12 -8.04 3.51
CA GLU A 47 7.91 -8.76 3.10
C GLU A 47 6.65 -8.02 3.52
N ASN A 48 6.58 -7.59 4.78
CA ASN A 48 5.45 -6.82 5.29
C ASN A 48 5.31 -5.45 4.61
N LEU A 49 6.43 -4.81 4.26
CA LEU A 49 6.44 -3.59 3.46
C LEU A 49 5.90 -3.83 2.03
N HIS A 50 6.26 -4.96 1.42
CA HIS A 50 5.73 -5.37 0.13
C HIS A 50 4.22 -5.61 0.19
N ASP A 51 3.71 -6.24 1.25
CA ASP A 51 2.29 -6.45 1.46
C ASP A 51 1.51 -5.13 1.55
N ILE A 52 2.06 -4.12 2.25
CA ILE A 52 1.49 -2.75 2.26
C ILE A 52 1.39 -2.19 0.85
N ARG A 53 2.46 -2.28 0.06
CA ARG A 53 2.50 -1.77 -1.30
C ARG A 53 1.43 -2.42 -2.18
N ILE A 54 1.26 -3.74 -2.09
CA ILE A 54 0.21 -4.47 -2.82
C ILE A 54 -1.18 -4.02 -2.34
N SER A 55 -1.39 -3.87 -1.04
CA SER A 55 -2.67 -3.45 -0.46
C SER A 55 -3.04 -2.02 -0.90
N LEU A 56 -2.11 -1.08 -0.86
CA LEU A 56 -2.31 0.29 -1.34
C LEU A 56 -2.72 0.32 -2.81
N ARG A 57 -2.04 -0.45 -3.67
CA ARG A 57 -2.35 -0.56 -5.09
C ARG A 57 -3.76 -1.13 -5.31
N ARG A 58 -4.16 -2.15 -4.55
CA ARG A 58 -5.51 -2.73 -4.63
C ARG A 58 -6.59 -1.74 -4.20
N VAL A 59 -6.37 -1.02 -3.11
CA VAL A 59 -7.30 0.06 -2.68
C VAL A 59 -7.44 1.09 -3.78
N ARG A 60 -6.34 1.62 -4.27
CA ARG A 60 -6.32 2.66 -5.31
C ARG A 60 -7.08 2.23 -6.56
N TYR A 61 -6.80 1.06 -7.12
CA TYR A 61 -7.47 0.59 -8.34
C TYR A 61 -8.97 0.35 -8.14
N ASN A 62 -9.37 -0.16 -6.98
CA ASN A 62 -10.79 -0.29 -6.66
C ASN A 62 -11.46 1.08 -6.48
N MET A 63 -10.78 2.06 -5.89
CA MET A 63 -11.27 3.42 -5.80
C MET A 63 -11.44 4.04 -7.20
N GLU A 64 -10.47 3.90 -8.09
CA GLU A 64 -10.55 4.39 -9.47
C GLU A 64 -11.73 3.78 -10.23
N LEU A 65 -11.98 2.48 -10.06
CA LEU A 65 -13.09 1.78 -10.69
C LEU A 65 -14.47 2.29 -10.22
N PHE A 66 -14.59 2.66 -8.97
CA PHE A 66 -15.86 3.01 -8.33
C PHE A 66 -16.00 4.50 -7.99
N ILE A 67 -15.21 5.37 -8.60
CA ILE A 67 -15.21 6.81 -8.31
C ILE A 67 -16.60 7.46 -8.42
N SER A 68 -17.42 7.02 -9.37
CA SER A 68 -18.79 7.55 -9.57
C SER A 68 -19.78 7.14 -8.48
N CYS A 69 -19.42 6.18 -7.62
CA CYS A 69 -20.29 5.66 -6.56
C CYS A 69 -20.18 6.45 -5.25
N PHE A 70 -19.28 7.43 -5.16
CA PHE A 70 -18.96 8.16 -3.93
C PHE A 70 -19.08 9.67 -4.08
N ASN A 71 -19.23 10.37 -2.96
CA ASN A 71 -19.09 11.82 -2.92
C ASN A 71 -17.66 12.21 -3.33
N ARG A 72 -17.55 12.98 -4.42
CA ARG A 72 -16.27 13.30 -5.06
C ARG A 72 -15.26 13.95 -4.13
N LYS A 73 -15.69 14.92 -3.31
CA LYS A 73 -14.79 15.65 -2.41
C LYS A 73 -14.18 14.74 -1.35
N GLN A 74 -15.02 13.97 -0.69
CA GLN A 74 -14.61 13.03 0.35
C GLN A 74 -13.72 11.93 -0.23
N PHE A 75 -14.11 11.38 -1.37
CA PHE A 75 -13.38 10.35 -2.09
C PHE A 75 -11.98 10.83 -2.51
N MET A 76 -11.88 12.00 -3.13
CA MET A 76 -10.59 12.51 -3.63
C MET A 76 -9.61 12.81 -2.50
N ASN A 77 -10.07 13.24 -1.33
CA ASN A 77 -9.20 13.42 -0.17
C ASN A 77 -8.50 12.10 0.22
N ILE A 78 -9.27 11.02 0.29
CA ILE A 78 -8.72 9.69 0.64
C ILE A 78 -7.88 9.14 -0.49
N TYR A 79 -8.34 9.28 -1.73
CA TYR A 79 -7.60 8.84 -2.92
C TYR A 79 -6.21 9.47 -2.99
N ASN A 80 -6.09 10.78 -2.77
CA ASN A 80 -4.80 11.47 -2.77
C ASN A 80 -3.86 10.96 -1.66
N ILE A 81 -4.40 10.67 -0.49
CA ILE A 81 -3.60 10.08 0.61
C ILE A 81 -3.08 8.71 0.21
N ILE A 82 -3.95 7.84 -0.33
CA ILE A 82 -3.58 6.50 -0.80
C ILE A 82 -2.54 6.58 -1.92
N GLN A 83 -2.72 7.49 -2.88
CA GLN A 83 -1.75 7.70 -3.96
C GLN A 83 -0.38 8.10 -3.42
N ASN A 84 -0.32 9.07 -2.52
CA ASN A 84 0.94 9.50 -1.92
C ASN A 84 1.64 8.38 -1.14
N LEU A 85 0.89 7.57 -0.40
CA LEU A 85 1.43 6.41 0.30
C LEU A 85 1.97 5.35 -0.68
N GLN A 86 1.25 5.11 -1.78
CA GLN A 86 1.68 4.17 -2.82
C GLN A 86 2.96 4.64 -3.49
N ASP A 87 3.05 5.92 -3.87
CA ASP A 87 4.24 6.49 -4.51
C ASP A 87 5.46 6.42 -3.57
N LEU A 88 5.26 6.73 -2.30
CA LEU A 88 6.31 6.65 -1.29
C LEU A 88 6.80 5.22 -1.05
N SER A 89 5.87 4.26 -0.96
CA SER A 89 6.21 2.83 -0.85
C SER A 89 6.90 2.30 -2.11
N GLY A 90 6.53 2.82 -3.27
CA GLY A 90 7.19 2.53 -4.55
C GLY A 90 8.64 3.00 -4.55
N SER A 91 8.89 4.24 -4.11
CA SER A 91 10.24 4.81 -4.04
C SER A 91 11.16 4.01 -3.11
N VAL A 92 10.66 3.51 -1.99
CA VAL A 92 11.43 2.62 -1.11
C VAL A 92 11.77 1.31 -1.83
N ARG A 93 10.78 0.69 -2.48
CA ARG A 93 10.98 -0.58 -3.21
C ARG A 93 11.95 -0.42 -4.38
N ASP A 94 11.89 0.67 -5.11
CA ASP A 94 12.80 0.93 -6.23
C ASP A 94 14.26 0.95 -5.78
N LEU A 95 14.54 1.51 -4.61
CA LEU A 95 15.89 1.49 -4.02
C LEU A 95 16.29 0.10 -3.52
N ASP A 96 15.36 -0.67 -2.97
CA ASP A 96 15.62 -2.08 -2.60
C ASP A 96 15.98 -2.93 -3.82
N VAL A 97 15.22 -2.80 -4.92
CA VAL A 97 15.52 -3.48 -6.20
C VAL A 97 16.85 -3.03 -6.78
N PHE A 98 17.14 -1.72 -6.71
CA PHE A 98 18.43 -1.20 -7.17
C PHE A 98 19.59 -1.82 -6.39
N LYS A 99 19.50 -1.93 -5.06
CA LYS A 99 20.50 -2.61 -4.23
C LYS A 99 20.65 -4.09 -4.58
N GLU A 100 19.53 -4.80 -4.76
CA GLU A 100 19.53 -6.20 -5.16
C GLU A 100 20.27 -6.39 -6.50
N ASN A 101 19.98 -5.54 -7.48
CA ASN A 101 20.63 -5.58 -8.80
C ASN A 101 22.14 -5.27 -8.72
N ILE A 102 22.56 -4.28 -7.92
CA ILE A 102 23.98 -3.99 -7.71
C ILE A 102 24.68 -5.21 -7.07
N ASN A 103 24.07 -5.82 -6.06
CA ASN A 103 24.65 -6.98 -5.38
C ASN A 103 24.81 -8.16 -6.34
N LEU A 104 23.86 -8.37 -7.26
CA LEU A 104 23.96 -9.39 -8.30
C LEU A 104 25.10 -9.11 -9.28
N LEU A 105 25.24 -7.86 -9.76
CA LEU A 105 26.31 -7.44 -10.64
C LEU A 105 27.70 -7.64 -9.99
N VAL A 106 27.83 -7.28 -8.72
CA VAL A 106 29.08 -7.48 -7.97
C VAL A 106 29.43 -8.96 -7.85
N LYS A 107 28.42 -9.80 -7.60
CA LYS A 107 28.61 -11.25 -7.42
C LYS A 107 28.91 -11.97 -8.73
N ASP A 108 28.13 -11.71 -9.76
CA ASP A 108 28.15 -12.49 -11.02
C ASP A 108 29.18 -11.97 -12.02
N GLU A 109 29.33 -10.67 -12.15
CA GLU A 109 30.22 -10.03 -13.11
C GLU A 109 31.54 -9.49 -12.49
N LYS A 110 31.72 -9.68 -11.19
CA LYS A 110 32.88 -9.16 -10.42
C LYS A 110 33.11 -7.66 -10.61
N VAL A 111 32.05 -6.90 -10.87
CA VAL A 111 32.10 -5.44 -11.00
C VAL A 111 32.41 -4.81 -9.64
N LYS A 112 33.37 -3.90 -9.60
CA LYS A 112 33.65 -3.12 -8.41
C LYS A 112 32.73 -1.92 -8.35
N VAL A 113 31.87 -1.84 -7.32
CA VAL A 113 31.03 -0.69 -7.06
C VAL A 113 31.61 0.15 -5.93
N ASN A 114 31.56 1.48 -6.09
CA ASN A 114 32.04 2.40 -5.07
C ASN A 114 31.15 2.31 -3.82
N LYS A 115 31.76 2.04 -2.66
CA LYS A 115 31.07 1.94 -1.37
C LYS A 115 30.27 3.20 -1.02
N VAL A 116 30.71 4.38 -1.47
CA VAL A 116 30.00 5.64 -1.23
C VAL A 116 28.62 5.64 -1.89
N ILE A 117 28.48 5.04 -3.07
CA ILE A 117 27.19 4.90 -3.77
C ILE A 117 26.24 4.03 -2.94
N LEU A 118 26.72 2.90 -2.44
CA LEU A 118 25.92 1.99 -1.62
C LEU A 118 25.44 2.64 -0.31
N ILE A 119 26.32 3.42 0.34
CA ILE A 119 25.97 4.15 1.56
C ILE A 119 24.90 5.21 1.26
N LYS A 120 25.04 5.99 0.19
CA LYS A 120 24.05 7.01 -0.19
C LYS A 120 22.70 6.40 -0.55
N VAL A 121 22.68 5.27 -1.23
CA VAL A 121 21.44 4.53 -1.56
C VAL A 121 20.76 4.07 -0.28
N GLU A 122 21.50 3.51 0.67
CA GLU A 122 20.97 3.06 1.95
C GLU A 122 20.40 4.21 2.79
N GLU A 123 21.13 5.31 2.91
CA GLU A 123 20.67 6.51 3.62
C GLU A 123 19.37 7.06 3.00
N ARG A 124 19.30 7.16 1.68
CA ARG A 124 18.10 7.61 0.98
C ARG A 124 16.92 6.64 1.18
N ARG A 125 17.18 5.35 1.08
CA ARG A 125 16.17 4.31 1.30
C ARG A 125 15.60 4.39 2.71
N ASN A 126 16.44 4.52 3.72
CA ASN A 126 16.03 4.61 5.12
C ASN A 126 15.25 5.90 5.40
N GLY A 127 15.67 7.02 4.84
CA GLY A 127 14.94 8.29 4.94
C GLY A 127 13.55 8.24 4.31
N LEU A 128 13.40 7.57 3.16
CA LEU A 128 12.11 7.35 2.52
C LEU A 128 11.22 6.40 3.32
N GLU A 129 11.78 5.35 3.90
CA GLU A 129 11.03 4.43 4.76
C GLU A 129 10.53 5.12 6.03
N ASP A 130 11.34 5.97 6.66
CA ASP A 130 10.92 6.73 7.84
C ASP A 130 9.78 7.71 7.51
N ARG A 131 9.83 8.35 6.35
CA ARG A 131 8.72 9.18 5.84
C ARG A 131 7.47 8.34 5.59
N LEU A 132 7.63 7.15 5.04
CA LEU A 132 6.52 6.22 4.82
C LEU A 132 5.89 5.80 6.15
N LYS A 133 6.68 5.40 7.13
CA LYS A 133 6.20 5.05 8.48
C LYS A 133 5.39 6.18 9.09
N LEU A 134 5.90 7.40 9.05
CA LEU A 134 5.18 8.57 9.58
C LEU A 134 3.87 8.82 8.83
N SER A 135 3.87 8.66 7.50
CA SER A 135 2.68 8.85 6.67
C SER A 135 1.64 7.75 6.90
N LEU A 136 2.07 6.50 7.11
CA LEU A 136 1.18 5.39 7.49
C LEU A 136 0.54 5.62 8.87
N MET A 137 1.30 6.12 9.83
CA MET A 137 0.75 6.48 11.15
C MET A 137 -0.28 7.61 11.03
N LYS A 138 0.02 8.66 10.28
CA LYS A 138 -0.93 9.75 10.01
C LYS A 138 -2.20 9.24 9.33
N PHE A 139 -2.07 8.36 8.36
CA PHE A 139 -3.21 7.71 7.69
C PHE A 139 -4.09 6.95 8.67
N LYS A 140 -3.50 6.11 9.50
CA LYS A 140 -4.19 5.30 10.51
C LYS A 140 -4.99 6.15 11.51
N HIS A 141 -4.46 7.30 11.89
CA HIS A 141 -5.08 8.22 12.86
C HIS A 141 -5.90 9.34 12.23
N SER A 142 -5.93 9.45 10.91
CA SER A 142 -6.66 10.50 10.18
C SER A 142 -8.17 10.42 10.44
N LYS A 143 -8.74 11.52 10.89
CA LYS A 143 -10.19 11.65 11.05
C LYS A 143 -10.93 11.50 9.72
N ALA A 144 -10.38 12.02 8.63
CA ALA A 144 -10.95 11.90 7.30
C ALA A 144 -11.00 10.43 6.83
N VAL A 145 -9.93 9.67 7.06
CA VAL A 145 -9.87 8.24 6.75
C VAL A 145 -10.87 7.45 7.58
N LYS A 146 -10.94 7.70 8.87
CA LYS A 146 -11.91 7.05 9.77
C LYS A 146 -13.36 7.32 9.37
N ASN A 147 -13.67 8.55 9.00
CA ASN A 147 -15.00 8.93 8.55
C ASN A 147 -15.36 8.27 7.21
N PHE A 148 -14.42 8.21 6.26
CA PHE A 148 -14.63 7.51 5.01
C PHE A 148 -14.82 6.01 5.21
N TYR A 149 -14.02 5.40 6.08
CA TYR A 149 -14.12 3.96 6.41
C TYR A 149 -15.49 3.59 6.99
N LYS A 150 -16.15 4.49 7.71
CA LYS A 150 -17.49 4.24 8.27
C LYS A 150 -18.61 4.18 7.21
N ILE A 151 -18.41 4.76 6.05
CA ILE A 151 -19.43 4.80 4.98
C ILE A 151 -19.25 3.72 3.93
N VAL A 152 -18.18 2.96 3.99
CA VAL A 152 -17.88 1.85 3.08
C VAL A 152 -18.09 0.48 3.70
#